data_48673e509a8dca9f49c7fe95be40b1d2
#
_entry.id   48673e509a8dca9f49c7fe95be40b1d2
#
_cell.length_a   1.000
_cell.length_b   1.000
_cell.length_c   1.000
_cell.angle_alpha   90.00
_cell.angle_beta   90.00
_cell.angle_gamma   90.00
#
_symmetry.space_group_name_H-M   'P 1'
#
loop_
_entity.id
_entity.type
_entity.pdbx_description
1 polymer ?
#
loop_
_entity_poly.entity_id
_entity_poly.type
_entity_poly.pdbx_seq_one_letter_code
_entity_poly.pdbx_strand_id
1 'polypeptide(L)'
;PIPIGSWTSSYQAFGFAANGITLEFPWVGDRIVEWDKETKEEIWSWNVFDHFSLDDFDAIGGTWLPSSTGYQEYDWTHINAVIFSEEENAIYISTRHLSRITKISYPSGEVIWNIGREMPSGDVTMGNDLGFSFQHGLQKLNNGNIVTLDNGNLSEEFLGSSTPLTRAIEISIDDNEAVLVWQYTLPQDLFGFASGNAQKLDNGNYLITTVGGNGTSIEVSESGEMVWQGNYNLCEPIC
;
A
#
# COMPACT_ATOMS: atom_id res chain seq x y z
N PRO A 1 8.13 -0.12 21.60
CA PRO A 1 9.40 -0.52 20.98
C PRO A 1 9.56 -2.03 21.04
N ILE A 2 9.97 -2.67 19.95
CA ILE A 2 10.28 -4.10 19.93
C ILE A 2 11.73 -4.25 20.41
N PRO A 3 12.00 -5.06 21.44
CA PRO A 3 13.36 -5.29 21.90
C PRO A 3 14.24 -5.87 20.80
N ILE A 4 15.49 -5.46 20.72
CA ILE A 4 16.45 -5.89 19.68
C ILE A 4 16.56 -7.42 19.58
N GLY A 5 16.48 -8.13 20.71
CA GLY A 5 16.48 -9.60 20.72
C GLY A 5 15.26 -10.25 20.04
N SER A 6 14.23 -9.46 19.72
CA SER A 6 13.03 -9.90 19.00
C SER A 6 13.09 -9.56 17.50
N TRP A 7 14.15 -8.88 17.03
CA TRP A 7 14.31 -8.59 15.61
C TRP A 7 14.62 -9.86 14.86
N THR A 8 14.01 -9.98 13.70
CA THR A 8 14.27 -11.13 12.80
C THR A 8 15.71 -11.11 12.31
N SER A 9 16.24 -12.26 11.95
CA SER A 9 17.58 -12.38 11.38
C SER A 9 17.70 -11.63 10.05
N SER A 10 16.63 -11.56 9.28
CA SER A 10 16.57 -10.80 8.02
C SER A 10 16.75 -9.31 8.25
N TYR A 11 16.05 -8.74 9.22
CA TYR A 11 16.20 -7.33 9.55
C TYR A 11 17.59 -6.98 10.11
N GLN A 12 18.15 -7.86 10.95
CA GLN A 12 19.51 -7.69 11.45
C GLN A 12 20.56 -7.72 10.31
N ALA A 13 20.35 -8.54 9.29
CA ALA A 13 21.24 -8.62 8.13
C ALA A 13 21.22 -7.36 7.27
N PHE A 14 20.16 -6.55 7.32
CA PHE A 14 20.04 -5.31 6.54
C PHE A 14 20.94 -4.16 7.04
N GLY A 15 21.82 -4.42 8.00
CA GLY A 15 22.83 -3.47 8.47
C GLY A 15 22.40 -2.57 9.62
N PHE A 16 21.19 -2.71 10.11
CA PHE A 16 20.78 -2.17 11.41
C PHE A 16 21.33 -3.10 12.51
N ALA A 17 22.63 -3.34 12.43
CA ALA A 17 23.28 -4.31 13.27
C ALA A 17 23.08 -3.95 14.74
N ALA A 18 22.50 -4.85 15.45
CA ALA A 18 22.70 -5.01 16.86
C ALA A 18 24.19 -5.34 17.12
N ASN A 19 25.10 -4.38 16.87
CA ASN A 19 26.53 -4.54 17.09
C ASN A 19 26.93 -4.33 18.55
N GLY A 20 25.98 -4.55 19.49
CA GLY A 20 26.20 -4.37 20.90
C GLY A 20 26.11 -2.92 21.40
N ILE A 21 25.91 -1.95 20.54
CA ILE A 21 25.62 -0.56 20.87
C ILE A 21 24.14 -0.35 20.53
N THR A 22 23.31 -0.98 21.33
CA THR A 22 21.92 -1.13 21.01
C THR A 22 21.12 0.08 21.44
N LEU A 23 20.80 0.90 20.47
CA LEU A 23 19.58 1.68 20.57
C LEU A 23 18.43 0.74 20.23
N GLU A 24 17.42 0.66 21.09
CA GLU A 24 16.15 0.07 20.73
C GLU A 24 15.62 0.84 19.51
N PHE A 25 15.32 0.15 18.43
CA PHE A 25 14.78 0.75 17.24
C PHE A 25 13.27 0.44 17.20
N PRO A 26 12.40 1.40 17.59
CA PRO A 26 10.98 1.14 17.66
C PRO A 26 10.41 0.93 16.26
N TRP A 27 9.66 -0.13 16.10
CA TRP A 27 8.82 -0.32 14.93
C TRP A 27 7.46 0.35 15.18
N VAL A 28 7.03 1.13 14.22
CA VAL A 28 5.70 1.72 14.19
C VAL A 28 4.85 0.91 13.22
N GLY A 29 3.75 0.41 13.69
CA GLY A 29 2.74 -0.30 12.90
C GLY A 29 1.39 0.36 13.10
N ASP A 30 0.45 0.00 12.26
CA ASP A 30 -0.87 0.60 12.24
C ASP A 30 -1.89 -0.21 13.03
N ARG A 31 -2.94 0.47 13.41
CA ARG A 31 -4.11 -0.11 14.06
C ARG A 31 -5.38 0.44 13.42
N ILE A 32 -6.27 -0.45 13.03
CA ILE A 32 -7.60 -0.09 12.54
C ILE A 32 -8.54 -0.08 13.74
N VAL A 33 -9.39 0.92 13.81
CA VAL A 33 -10.32 1.11 14.92
C VAL A 33 -11.71 1.40 14.39
N GLU A 34 -12.69 0.67 14.88
CA GLU A 34 -14.10 1.04 14.76
C GLU A 34 -14.50 1.85 15.99
N TRP A 35 -15.02 3.03 15.72
CA TRP A 35 -15.38 4.00 16.74
C TRP A 35 -16.88 4.28 16.71
N ASP A 36 -17.54 4.06 17.83
CA ASP A 36 -18.95 4.43 17.95
C ASP A 36 -19.09 5.96 18.00
N LYS A 37 -19.81 6.51 17.04
CA LYS A 37 -19.96 7.96 16.90
C LYS A 37 -20.78 8.62 18.01
N GLU A 38 -21.63 7.87 18.72
CA GLU A 38 -22.51 8.38 19.75
C GLU A 38 -21.89 8.23 21.14
N THR A 39 -21.40 7.05 21.49
CA THR A 39 -20.78 6.79 22.78
C THR A 39 -19.34 7.32 22.86
N LYS A 40 -18.68 7.54 21.70
CA LYS A 40 -17.27 7.92 21.60
C LYS A 40 -16.35 6.85 22.20
N GLU A 41 -16.74 5.61 22.06
CA GLU A 41 -15.96 4.46 22.52
C GLU A 41 -15.47 3.62 21.34
N GLU A 42 -14.32 3.01 21.53
CA GLU A 42 -13.83 1.99 20.62
C GLU A 42 -14.62 0.71 20.84
N ILE A 43 -15.20 0.18 19.76
CA ILE A 43 -16.01 -1.04 19.80
C ILE A 43 -15.35 -2.23 19.12
N TRP A 44 -14.39 -1.99 18.24
CA TRP A 44 -13.57 -3.02 17.61
C TRP A 44 -12.22 -2.45 17.19
N SER A 45 -11.20 -3.30 17.15
CA SER A 45 -9.90 -2.92 16.57
C SER A 45 -9.11 -4.12 16.07
N TRP A 46 -8.18 -3.82 15.17
CA TRP A 46 -7.27 -4.78 14.58
C TRP A 46 -5.87 -4.16 14.49
N ASN A 47 -4.86 -4.89 14.94
CA ASN A 47 -3.49 -4.39 15.05
C ASN A 47 -2.56 -5.23 14.18
N VAL A 48 -1.76 -4.61 13.33
CA VAL A 48 -0.83 -5.29 12.43
C VAL A 48 0.17 -6.20 13.18
N PHE A 49 0.57 -5.84 14.38
CA PHE A 49 1.51 -6.64 15.18
C PHE A 49 0.94 -7.97 15.68
N ASP A 50 -0.38 -8.12 15.67
CA ASP A 50 -1.04 -9.37 16.07
C ASP A 50 -1.25 -10.33 14.90
N HIS A 51 -1.09 -9.84 13.65
CA HIS A 51 -1.50 -10.57 12.45
C HIS A 51 -0.43 -10.69 11.37
N PHE A 52 0.56 -9.79 11.32
CA PHE A 52 1.62 -9.83 10.32
C PHE A 52 2.93 -10.31 10.94
N SER A 53 3.70 -11.09 10.18
CA SER A 53 5.02 -11.52 10.58
C SER A 53 6.03 -10.37 10.51
N LEU A 54 6.86 -10.23 11.53
CA LEU A 54 7.98 -9.29 11.53
C LEU A 54 9.13 -9.69 10.59
N ASP A 55 9.06 -10.90 9.98
CA ASP A 55 9.96 -11.28 8.90
C ASP A 55 9.65 -10.53 7.60
N ASP A 56 8.42 -10.02 7.47
CA ASP A 56 7.98 -9.24 6.33
C ASP A 56 8.27 -7.76 6.54
N PHE A 57 9.19 -7.23 5.78
CA PHE A 57 9.51 -5.80 5.76
C PHE A 57 10.08 -5.39 4.39
N ASP A 58 10.14 -4.09 4.13
CA ASP A 58 10.78 -3.59 2.92
C ASP A 58 12.30 -3.75 2.98
N ALA A 59 12.79 -4.80 2.34
CA ALA A 59 14.21 -5.11 2.27
C ALA A 59 14.95 -4.36 1.14
N ILE A 60 14.24 -3.63 0.29
CA ILE A 60 14.80 -2.94 -0.88
C ILE A 60 15.15 -1.49 -0.56
N GLY A 61 14.42 -0.88 0.38
CA GLY A 61 14.76 0.44 0.91
C GLY A 61 13.92 1.60 0.36
N GLY A 62 12.73 1.31 -0.19
CA GLY A 62 11.76 2.35 -0.56
C GLY A 62 11.01 2.96 0.63
N THR A 63 11.06 2.32 1.79
CA THR A 63 10.49 2.81 3.04
C THR A 63 11.25 4.03 3.53
N TRP A 64 10.53 5.02 4.02
CA TRP A 64 11.14 6.21 4.61
C TRP A 64 11.90 5.85 5.88
N LEU A 65 13.22 5.98 5.81
CA LEU A 65 14.06 5.86 6.97
C LEU A 65 14.03 7.18 7.78
N PRO A 66 14.01 7.09 9.10
CA PRO A 66 13.86 8.24 9.99
C PRO A 66 15.00 9.27 9.95
N SER A 67 16.03 9.05 9.17
CA SER A 67 17.17 9.97 9.06
C SER A 67 16.82 11.39 8.63
N SER A 68 15.64 11.58 8.03
CA SER A 68 15.17 12.91 7.59
C SER A 68 14.34 13.65 8.65
N THR A 69 13.80 12.95 9.64
CA THR A 69 12.87 13.54 10.62
C THR A 69 13.45 13.66 12.03
N GLY A 70 14.61 13.07 12.29
CA GLY A 70 15.23 13.03 13.62
C GLY A 70 14.59 12.03 14.60
N TYR A 71 13.55 11.33 14.21
CA TYR A 71 12.97 10.23 14.96
C TYR A 71 13.65 8.92 14.56
N GLN A 72 14.01 8.11 15.55
CA GLN A 72 14.61 6.79 15.32
C GLN A 72 13.51 5.73 15.38
N GLU A 73 12.58 5.77 14.44
CA GLU A 73 11.46 4.84 14.33
C GLU A 73 11.44 4.22 12.95
N TYR A 74 11.05 2.96 12.83
CA TYR A 74 10.84 2.28 11.57
C TYR A 74 9.33 2.21 11.31
N ASP A 75 8.86 2.99 10.35
CA ASP A 75 7.48 2.96 9.87
C ASP A 75 7.26 1.69 9.04
N TRP A 76 6.84 0.62 9.72
CA TRP A 76 6.86 -0.73 9.19
C TRP A 76 5.77 -0.98 8.14
N THR A 77 4.54 -0.59 8.43
CA THR A 77 3.39 -1.00 7.63
C THR A 77 2.79 0.12 6.80
N HIS A 78 2.55 1.27 7.39
CA HIS A 78 1.99 2.46 6.74
C HIS A 78 0.69 2.16 5.98
N ILE A 79 -0.38 1.79 6.72
CA ILE A 79 -1.72 1.61 6.14
C ILE A 79 -2.25 2.97 5.66
N ASN A 80 -2.54 3.07 4.37
CA ASN A 80 -2.97 4.32 3.74
C ASN A 80 -4.37 4.27 3.13
N ALA A 81 -5.03 3.10 3.12
CA ALA A 81 -6.41 2.96 2.70
C ALA A 81 -7.11 1.84 3.49
N VAL A 82 -8.39 2.08 3.79
CA VAL A 82 -9.28 1.12 4.46
C VAL A 82 -10.63 1.17 3.78
N ILE A 83 -11.21 0.02 3.45
CA ILE A 83 -12.57 -0.14 2.97
C ILE A 83 -13.28 -1.16 3.85
N PHE A 84 -14.52 -0.86 4.27
CA PHE A 84 -15.43 -1.83 4.85
C PHE A 84 -16.47 -2.25 3.82
N SER A 85 -16.59 -3.55 3.59
CA SER A 85 -17.62 -4.15 2.75
C SER A 85 -18.70 -4.77 3.64
N GLU A 86 -19.86 -4.12 3.71
CA GLU A 86 -21.01 -4.63 4.44
C GLU A 86 -21.50 -5.96 3.85
N GLU A 87 -21.48 -6.09 2.52
CA GLU A 87 -21.93 -7.28 1.81
C GLU A 87 -21.12 -8.53 2.19
N GLU A 88 -19.83 -8.36 2.36
CA GLU A 88 -18.90 -9.48 2.63
C GLU A 88 -18.56 -9.60 4.11
N ASN A 89 -18.98 -8.65 4.95
CA ASN A 89 -18.50 -8.51 6.32
C ASN A 89 -16.96 -8.59 6.37
N ALA A 90 -16.30 -7.75 5.57
CA ALA A 90 -14.86 -7.77 5.43
C ALA A 90 -14.27 -6.36 5.35
N ILE A 91 -13.04 -6.23 5.82
CA ILE A 91 -12.23 -5.02 5.73
C ILE A 91 -11.10 -5.27 4.72
N TYR A 92 -10.87 -4.30 3.85
CA TYR A 92 -9.75 -4.29 2.91
C TYR A 92 -8.80 -3.17 3.30
N ILE A 93 -7.51 -3.47 3.36
CA ILE A 93 -6.48 -2.49 3.68
C ILE A 93 -5.37 -2.48 2.63
N SER A 94 -4.81 -1.30 2.41
CA SER A 94 -3.58 -1.11 1.64
C SER A 94 -2.44 -0.82 2.59
N THR A 95 -1.45 -1.70 2.63
CA THR A 95 -0.25 -1.58 3.45
C THR A 95 0.92 -1.15 2.56
N ARG A 96 1.23 0.15 2.59
CA ARG A 96 2.18 0.78 1.67
C ARG A 96 3.56 0.14 1.70
N HIS A 97 4.19 0.09 2.87
CA HIS A 97 5.58 -0.32 2.99
C HIS A 97 5.79 -1.83 2.77
N LEU A 98 4.74 -2.62 2.85
CA LEU A 98 4.77 -4.04 2.49
C LEU A 98 4.36 -4.29 1.04
N SER A 99 3.96 -3.25 0.28
CA SER A 99 3.40 -3.42 -1.07
C SER A 99 2.32 -4.51 -1.09
N ARG A 100 1.35 -4.40 -0.16
CA ARG A 100 0.40 -5.46 0.16
C ARG A 100 -1.02 -4.92 0.25
N ILE A 101 -1.98 -5.67 -0.26
CA ILE A 101 -3.42 -5.49 -0.02
C ILE A 101 -3.89 -6.71 0.76
N THR A 102 -4.62 -6.47 1.85
CA THR A 102 -5.09 -7.53 2.75
C THR A 102 -6.60 -7.47 2.88
N LYS A 103 -7.26 -8.63 2.84
CA LYS A 103 -8.68 -8.79 3.21
C LYS A 103 -8.76 -9.43 4.58
N ILE A 104 -9.56 -8.82 5.46
CA ILE A 104 -9.75 -9.21 6.85
C ILE A 104 -11.22 -9.51 7.08
N SER A 105 -11.52 -10.63 7.71
CA SER A 105 -12.88 -10.98 8.14
C SER A 105 -13.32 -10.09 9.29
N TYR A 106 -14.53 -9.55 9.21
CA TYR A 106 -15.12 -8.77 10.29
C TYR A 106 -16.31 -9.52 10.89
N PRO A 107 -16.48 -9.56 12.21
CA PRO A 107 -15.62 -8.93 13.23
C PRO A 107 -14.49 -9.85 13.76
N SER A 108 -14.23 -11.02 13.17
CA SER A 108 -13.26 -11.99 13.72
C SER A 108 -11.83 -11.46 13.72
N GLY A 109 -11.46 -10.60 12.76
CA GLY A 109 -10.11 -10.09 12.57
C GLY A 109 -9.17 -11.06 11.86
N GLU A 110 -9.65 -12.23 11.41
CA GLU A 110 -8.84 -13.19 10.67
C GLU A 110 -8.45 -12.65 9.30
N VAL A 111 -7.18 -12.77 8.92
CA VAL A 111 -6.71 -12.46 7.56
C VAL A 111 -7.22 -13.55 6.61
N ILE A 112 -8.04 -13.14 5.64
CA ILE A 112 -8.59 -14.07 4.64
C ILE A 112 -7.57 -14.31 3.54
N TRP A 113 -6.92 -13.24 3.04
CA TRP A 113 -5.84 -13.32 2.07
C TRP A 113 -4.98 -12.06 2.05
N ASN A 114 -3.78 -12.20 1.52
CA ASN A 114 -2.86 -11.12 1.18
C ASN A 114 -2.53 -11.21 -0.31
N ILE A 115 -2.52 -10.06 -0.98
CA ILE A 115 -2.11 -9.88 -2.38
C ILE A 115 -0.91 -8.95 -2.44
N GLY A 116 0.09 -9.29 -3.22
CA GLY A 116 1.26 -8.47 -3.44
C GLY A 116 2.52 -9.29 -3.60
N ARG A 117 3.66 -8.68 -3.34
CA ARG A 117 4.95 -9.34 -3.43
C ARG A 117 5.07 -10.50 -2.44
N GLU A 118 5.66 -11.62 -2.88
CA GLU A 118 6.08 -12.69 -1.97
C GLU A 118 7.09 -12.16 -0.94
N MET A 119 6.88 -12.56 0.31
CA MET A 119 7.72 -12.16 1.45
C MET A 119 8.11 -13.37 2.30
N PRO A 120 9.13 -13.24 3.18
CA PRO A 120 9.70 -14.36 3.93
C PRO A 120 8.71 -15.15 4.79
N SER A 121 7.63 -14.55 5.27
CA SER A 121 6.59 -15.26 6.04
C SER A 121 5.86 -16.33 5.23
N GLY A 122 5.74 -16.13 3.91
CA GLY A 122 4.89 -16.94 3.04
C GLY A 122 3.40 -16.60 3.12
N ASP A 123 3.02 -15.52 3.83
CA ASP A 123 1.62 -15.12 4.01
C ASP A 123 0.99 -14.49 2.76
N VAL A 124 1.82 -14.06 1.79
CA VAL A 124 1.35 -13.54 0.51
C VAL A 124 1.33 -14.67 -0.52
N THR A 125 0.15 -15.16 -0.82
CA THR A 125 -0.04 -16.35 -1.67
C THR A 125 -0.57 -16.04 -3.07
N MET A 126 -0.99 -14.80 -3.33
CA MET A 126 -1.60 -14.37 -4.59
C MET A 126 -0.99 -13.08 -5.11
N GLY A 127 -1.00 -12.90 -6.43
CA GLY A 127 -0.64 -11.64 -7.10
C GLY A 127 0.84 -11.29 -7.01
N ASN A 128 1.73 -12.27 -6.84
CA ASN A 128 3.17 -12.06 -6.74
C ASN A 128 3.77 -11.47 -8.03
N ASP A 129 3.07 -11.63 -9.15
CA ASP A 129 3.44 -11.14 -10.49
C ASP A 129 2.80 -9.80 -10.89
N LEU A 130 1.92 -9.25 -10.05
CA LEU A 130 1.27 -7.96 -10.32
C LEU A 130 2.26 -6.79 -10.31
N GLY A 131 3.33 -6.91 -9.56
CA GLY A 131 4.47 -6.00 -9.56
C GLY A 131 4.18 -4.59 -9.06
N PHE A 132 3.10 -4.39 -8.31
CA PHE A 132 2.81 -3.08 -7.69
C PHE A 132 3.67 -2.86 -6.45
N SER A 133 3.94 -1.59 -6.16
CA SER A 133 4.71 -1.19 -4.99
C SER A 133 4.29 0.15 -4.43
N PHE A 134 4.24 0.25 -3.10
CA PHE A 134 3.94 1.47 -2.35
C PHE A 134 2.60 2.11 -2.74
N GLN A 135 1.63 1.30 -3.12
CA GLN A 135 0.32 1.69 -3.63
C GLN A 135 -0.45 2.57 -2.64
N HIS A 136 -1.34 3.42 -3.18
CA HIS A 136 -2.25 4.26 -2.41
C HIS A 136 -3.68 4.17 -2.93
N GLY A 137 -4.60 4.32 -1.98
CA GLY A 137 -6.02 4.26 -2.26
C GLY A 137 -6.49 2.85 -2.64
N LEU A 138 -7.73 2.58 -2.33
CA LEU A 138 -8.42 1.35 -2.73
C LEU A 138 -9.85 1.72 -3.14
N GLN A 139 -10.34 1.10 -4.20
CA GLN A 139 -11.76 1.07 -4.52
C GLN A 139 -12.16 -0.38 -4.80
N LYS A 140 -13.12 -0.90 -4.02
CA LYS A 140 -13.76 -2.17 -4.33
C LYS A 140 -14.91 -1.92 -5.30
N LEU A 141 -14.90 -2.59 -6.44
CA LEU A 141 -15.94 -2.52 -7.45
C LEU A 141 -17.06 -3.54 -7.16
N ASN A 142 -18.24 -3.30 -7.75
CA ASN A 142 -19.39 -4.20 -7.58
C ASN A 142 -19.17 -5.61 -8.13
N ASN A 143 -18.24 -5.77 -9.08
CA ASN A 143 -17.84 -7.09 -9.60
C ASN A 143 -16.79 -7.80 -8.74
N GLY A 144 -16.38 -7.22 -7.61
CA GLY A 144 -15.38 -7.77 -6.71
C GLY A 144 -13.94 -7.32 -7.01
N ASN A 145 -13.69 -6.69 -8.15
CA ASN A 145 -12.34 -6.20 -8.50
C ASN A 145 -11.91 -5.06 -7.55
N ILE A 146 -10.61 -4.87 -7.44
CA ILE A 146 -9.99 -3.76 -6.70
C ILE A 146 -9.26 -2.84 -7.68
N VAL A 147 -9.50 -1.53 -7.54
CA VAL A 147 -8.72 -0.49 -8.21
C VAL A 147 -7.80 0.18 -7.19
N THR A 148 -6.55 0.40 -7.55
CA THR A 148 -5.56 1.11 -6.73
C THR A 148 -4.58 1.90 -7.59
N LEU A 149 -3.94 2.90 -6.99
CA LEU A 149 -2.79 3.59 -7.57
C LEU A 149 -1.51 2.88 -7.12
N ASP A 150 -0.84 2.23 -8.05
CA ASP A 150 0.51 1.71 -7.87
C ASP A 150 1.50 2.88 -8.02
N ASN A 151 2.08 3.38 -6.93
CA ASN A 151 3.07 4.45 -6.99
C ASN A 151 4.34 3.98 -7.71
N GLY A 152 4.63 2.68 -7.67
CA GLY A 152 5.68 2.06 -8.46
C GLY A 152 7.09 2.44 -8.07
N ASN A 153 7.32 2.82 -6.81
CA ASN A 153 8.65 3.21 -6.31
C ASN A 153 9.71 2.12 -6.50
N LEU A 154 9.28 0.85 -6.54
CA LEU A 154 10.14 -0.33 -6.74
C LEU A 154 9.91 -0.99 -8.11
N SER A 155 9.33 -0.30 -9.08
CA SER A 155 9.02 -0.87 -10.39
C SER A 155 10.25 -1.26 -11.19
N GLU A 156 11.41 -0.65 -10.93
CA GLU A 156 12.69 -1.09 -11.53
C GLU A 156 13.02 -2.52 -11.10
N GLU A 157 12.80 -2.86 -9.83
CA GLU A 157 13.05 -4.19 -9.28
C GLU A 157 11.93 -5.18 -9.63
N PHE A 158 10.67 -4.75 -9.55
CA PHE A 158 9.51 -5.66 -9.69
C PHE A 158 9.07 -5.87 -11.13
N LEU A 159 9.24 -4.87 -11.98
CA LEU A 159 8.80 -4.89 -13.37
C LEU A 159 9.96 -4.82 -14.37
N GLY A 160 11.20 -4.61 -13.89
CA GLY A 160 12.36 -4.42 -14.77
C GLY A 160 12.29 -3.13 -15.57
N SER A 161 11.57 -2.11 -15.10
CA SER A 161 11.50 -0.81 -15.75
C SER A 161 12.85 -0.08 -15.65
N SER A 162 13.13 0.84 -16.55
CA SER A 162 14.38 1.62 -16.53
C SER A 162 14.35 2.79 -15.55
N THR A 163 13.19 3.16 -15.09
CA THR A 163 12.92 4.24 -14.12
C THR A 163 11.67 3.88 -13.32
N PRO A 164 11.51 4.40 -12.09
CA PRO A 164 10.27 4.25 -11.34
C PRO A 164 9.09 4.78 -12.16
N LEU A 165 7.95 4.07 -12.13
CA LEU A 165 6.76 4.43 -12.88
C LEU A 165 5.49 4.24 -12.06
N THR A 166 4.55 5.17 -12.17
CA THR A 166 3.24 5.08 -11.52
C THR A 166 2.22 4.49 -12.48
N ARG A 167 1.36 3.59 -11.95
CA ARG A 167 0.25 2.99 -12.70
C ARG A 167 -1.04 3.10 -11.92
N ALA A 168 -2.16 3.31 -12.63
CA ALA A 168 -3.46 2.89 -12.11
C ALA A 168 -3.70 1.45 -12.55
N ILE A 169 -4.15 0.60 -11.64
CA ILE A 169 -4.37 -0.82 -11.91
C ILE A 169 -5.73 -1.27 -11.40
N GLU A 170 -6.38 -2.17 -12.15
CA GLU A 170 -7.54 -2.93 -11.70
C GLU A 170 -7.16 -4.40 -11.60
N ILE A 171 -7.41 -4.99 -10.44
CA ILE A 171 -7.08 -6.37 -10.09
C ILE A 171 -8.38 -7.15 -9.96
N SER A 172 -8.53 -8.24 -10.70
CA SER A 172 -9.57 -9.23 -10.48
C SER A 172 -9.07 -10.26 -9.48
N ILE A 173 -9.95 -10.62 -8.54
CA ILE A 173 -9.61 -11.56 -7.47
C ILE A 173 -10.64 -12.68 -7.52
N ASP A 174 -10.13 -13.88 -7.75
CA ASP A 174 -10.86 -15.14 -7.57
C ASP A 174 -10.27 -15.88 -6.36
N ASP A 175 -10.93 -16.89 -5.85
CA ASP A 175 -10.60 -17.56 -4.57
C ASP A 175 -9.11 -17.90 -4.38
N ASN A 176 -8.37 -18.14 -5.45
CA ASN A 176 -6.97 -18.53 -5.37
C ASN A 176 -6.03 -17.76 -6.32
N GLU A 177 -6.50 -16.74 -7.00
CA GLU A 177 -5.72 -16.02 -7.99
C GLU A 177 -6.07 -14.52 -7.98
N ALA A 178 -5.05 -13.68 -8.14
CA ALA A 178 -5.21 -12.25 -8.36
C ALA A 178 -4.52 -11.88 -9.67
N VAL A 179 -5.29 -11.35 -10.62
CA VAL A 179 -4.80 -11.04 -11.97
C VAL A 179 -5.06 -9.59 -12.33
N LEU A 180 -4.12 -9.00 -13.05
CA LEU A 180 -4.25 -7.66 -13.61
C LEU A 180 -5.22 -7.71 -14.81
N VAL A 181 -6.36 -7.01 -14.69
CA VAL A 181 -7.36 -6.97 -15.77
C VAL A 181 -7.33 -5.66 -16.54
N TRP A 182 -6.81 -4.60 -15.95
CA TRP A 182 -6.60 -3.31 -16.59
C TRP A 182 -5.44 -2.56 -15.94
N GLN A 183 -4.72 -1.79 -16.74
CA GLN A 183 -3.72 -0.85 -16.25
C GLN A 183 -3.53 0.33 -17.17
N TYR A 184 -3.11 1.44 -16.58
CA TYR A 184 -2.63 2.61 -17.29
C TYR A 184 -1.35 3.13 -16.64
N THR A 185 -0.26 3.14 -17.39
CA THR A 185 1.01 3.71 -16.92
C THR A 185 1.02 5.20 -17.18
N LEU A 186 1.24 5.99 -16.14
CA LEU A 186 1.30 7.44 -16.25
C LEU A 186 2.56 7.87 -17.04
N PRO A 187 2.49 8.99 -17.77
CA PRO A 187 3.69 9.66 -18.29
C PRO A 187 4.71 9.90 -17.19
N GLN A 188 6.00 9.84 -17.52
CA GLN A 188 7.10 9.91 -16.54
C GLN A 188 7.10 11.21 -15.73
N ASP A 189 6.68 12.34 -16.32
CA ASP A 189 6.53 13.63 -15.64
C ASP A 189 5.38 13.67 -14.64
N LEU A 190 4.50 12.68 -14.66
CA LEU A 190 3.43 12.47 -13.70
C LEU A 190 3.75 11.37 -12.67
N PHE A 191 4.99 10.91 -12.60
CA PHE A 191 5.41 9.97 -11.57
C PHE A 191 5.08 10.49 -10.16
N GLY A 192 4.34 9.71 -9.40
CA GLY A 192 3.91 10.03 -8.03
C GLY A 192 4.54 9.12 -7.00
N PHE A 193 5.62 9.55 -6.38
CA PHE A 193 6.37 8.74 -5.42
C PHE A 193 5.62 8.43 -4.11
N ALA A 194 4.53 9.13 -3.83
CA ALA A 194 3.72 8.99 -2.62
C ALA A 194 2.31 9.53 -2.85
N SER A 195 1.38 9.19 -1.96
CA SER A 195 -0.01 9.65 -2.01
C SER A 195 -0.71 9.36 -3.35
N GLY A 196 -1.83 9.99 -3.59
CA GLY A 196 -2.60 9.81 -4.81
C GLY A 196 -3.72 8.79 -4.67
N ASN A 197 -4.45 8.60 -5.75
CA ASN A 197 -5.59 7.68 -5.80
C ASN A 197 -5.92 7.31 -7.25
N ALA A 198 -6.49 6.14 -7.45
CA ALA A 198 -7.12 5.74 -8.70
C ALA A 198 -8.52 5.21 -8.40
N GLN A 199 -9.50 5.59 -9.22
CA GLN A 199 -10.86 5.12 -9.09
C GLN A 199 -11.54 4.97 -10.46
N LYS A 200 -12.34 3.93 -10.60
CA LYS A 200 -13.19 3.71 -11.76
C LYS A 200 -14.49 4.51 -11.58
N LEU A 201 -14.83 5.29 -12.58
CA LEU A 201 -16.03 6.13 -12.59
C LEU A 201 -17.23 5.36 -13.16
N ASP A 202 -18.44 5.85 -12.93
CA ASP A 202 -19.69 5.25 -13.44
C ASP A 202 -19.76 5.18 -14.98
N ASN A 203 -19.04 6.06 -15.66
CA ASN A 203 -18.93 6.06 -17.12
C ASN A 203 -17.92 5.02 -17.68
N GLY A 204 -17.28 4.26 -16.80
CA GLY A 204 -16.27 3.26 -17.14
C GLY A 204 -14.84 3.79 -17.23
N ASN A 205 -14.63 5.11 -17.23
CA ASN A 205 -13.31 5.72 -17.23
C ASN A 205 -12.65 5.62 -15.85
N TYR A 206 -11.36 5.92 -15.79
CA TYR A 206 -10.58 5.94 -14.54
C TYR A 206 -10.12 7.37 -14.25
N LEU A 207 -10.44 7.86 -13.05
CA LEU A 207 -9.89 9.10 -12.52
C LEU A 207 -8.66 8.78 -11.69
N ILE A 208 -7.52 9.34 -12.07
CA ILE A 208 -6.23 9.09 -11.45
C ILE A 208 -5.68 10.41 -10.94
N THR A 209 -5.37 10.48 -9.66
CA THR A 209 -4.77 11.66 -9.03
C THR A 209 -3.37 11.29 -8.52
N THR A 210 -2.39 12.09 -8.87
CA THR A 210 -0.98 11.91 -8.48
C THR A 210 -0.39 13.20 -7.94
N VAL A 211 0.66 13.09 -7.13
CA VAL A 211 1.51 14.24 -6.74
C VAL A 211 2.46 14.66 -7.86
N GLY A 212 2.67 13.79 -8.85
CA GLY A 212 3.45 14.10 -10.04
C GLY A 212 2.91 15.32 -10.81
N GLY A 213 3.77 16.00 -11.57
CA GLY A 213 3.41 17.21 -12.30
C GLY A 213 2.93 18.35 -11.40
N ASN A 214 3.43 18.46 -10.16
CA ASN A 214 2.99 19.41 -9.13
C ASN A 214 1.51 19.24 -8.73
N GLY A 215 1.03 18.01 -8.69
CA GLY A 215 -0.34 17.65 -8.39
C GLY A 215 -1.22 17.69 -9.64
N THR A 216 -1.55 16.51 -10.14
CA THR A 216 -2.31 16.34 -11.38
C THR A 216 -3.39 15.29 -11.20
N SER A 217 -4.58 15.55 -11.75
CA SER A 217 -5.58 14.51 -11.98
C SER A 217 -5.78 14.34 -13.49
N ILE A 218 -5.91 13.09 -13.91
CA ILE A 218 -6.24 12.73 -15.29
C ILE A 218 -7.45 11.80 -15.30
N GLU A 219 -8.28 11.92 -16.33
CA GLU A 219 -9.30 10.93 -16.64
C GLU A 219 -8.88 10.14 -17.88
N VAL A 220 -8.90 8.82 -17.75
CA VAL A 220 -8.44 7.88 -18.79
C VAL A 220 -9.59 6.95 -19.12
N SER A 221 -9.87 6.77 -20.42
CA SER A 221 -10.87 5.81 -20.86
C SER A 221 -10.41 4.35 -20.61
N GLU A 222 -11.34 3.42 -20.65
CA GLU A 222 -11.03 1.98 -20.54
C GLU A 222 -10.07 1.50 -21.65
N SER A 223 -10.08 2.17 -22.80
CA SER A 223 -9.12 1.90 -23.89
C SER A 223 -7.73 2.52 -23.70
N GLY A 224 -7.51 3.26 -22.61
CA GLY A 224 -6.22 3.90 -22.31
C GLY A 224 -6.03 5.27 -22.95
N GLU A 225 -7.10 5.95 -23.41
CA GLU A 225 -7.02 7.30 -23.94
C GLU A 225 -7.21 8.31 -22.79
N MET A 226 -6.29 9.27 -22.64
CA MET A 226 -6.44 10.39 -21.71
C MET A 226 -7.47 11.37 -22.28
N VAL A 227 -8.64 11.46 -21.63
CA VAL A 227 -9.76 12.29 -22.07
C VAL A 227 -9.84 13.63 -21.37
N TRP A 228 -9.20 13.74 -20.22
CA TRP A 228 -9.15 14.98 -19.44
C TRP A 228 -7.90 15.04 -18.56
N GLN A 229 -7.41 16.26 -18.29
CA GLN A 229 -6.33 16.53 -17.34
C GLN A 229 -6.59 17.84 -16.61
N GLY A 230 -6.34 17.85 -15.30
CA GLY A 230 -6.35 19.03 -14.45
C GLY A 230 -5.08 19.11 -13.62
N ASN A 231 -4.45 20.29 -13.58
CA ASN A 231 -3.24 20.56 -12.80
C ASN A 231 -3.59 21.45 -11.62
N TYR A 232 -3.11 21.11 -10.42
CA TYR A 232 -3.43 21.85 -9.20
C TYR A 232 -2.41 22.96 -8.88
N ASN A 233 -1.25 22.94 -9.54
CA ASN A 233 -0.14 23.90 -9.29
C ASN A 233 0.20 24.00 -7.79
N LEU A 234 0.32 22.85 -7.15
CA LEU A 234 0.73 22.78 -5.75
C LEU A 234 2.15 23.36 -5.63
N CYS A 235 2.30 24.46 -4.89
CA CYS A 235 3.61 25.04 -4.64
C CYS A 235 4.29 24.28 -3.49
N GLU A 236 5.55 23.92 -3.69
CA GLU A 236 6.40 23.51 -2.56
C GLU A 236 6.61 24.68 -1.56
N PRO A 237 6.87 24.41 -0.27
CA PRO A 237 7.32 23.13 0.22
C PRO A 237 6.17 22.29 0.75
N ILE A 238 6.01 21.16 0.17
CA ILE A 238 5.27 20.12 0.85
C ILE A 238 6.26 19.46 1.80
N CYS A 239 5.99 19.69 3.01
CA CYS A 239 6.42 19.07 4.26
C CYS A 239 7.51 18.01 4.22
#